data_c59f2830e848be5da05ab8383a158142
#
_entry.id   c59f2830e848be5da05ab8383a158142
#
_cell.length_a   1.000
_cell.length_b   1.000
_cell.length_c   1.000
_cell.angle_alpha   90.00
_cell.angle_beta   90.00
_cell.angle_gamma   90.00
#
_symmetry.space_group_name_H-M   'P 1'
#
loop_
_entity.id
_entity.type
_entity.pdbx_description
1 polymer ?
#
loop_
_entity_poly.entity_id
_entity_poly.type
_entity_poly.pdbx_seq_one_letter_code
_entity_poly.pdbx_strand_id
1 'polypeptide(L)'
;MHLEPSPDKFLLHNCRYTVKCSSENCKWRLHASIIEGGPQCAIKKLNGIHCCAGIVRTGNKEACTRGLAKHTIDRFRDQPSLKPKDLIRDIHREKGVTISYGLAWRAKEAAHSAIHGDHTEAYKKLEGYCEEILKTNPGSIAFVQRTSEGRFSRCFIAFNASLKGFSYCRPVVGLDGTHLKGRYLGTLLSATAIDGNDGLFPLAFAVVAAE
;
A
#
# COMPACT_ATOMS: atom_id res chain seq x y z
N MET A 1 19.03 -12.29 -15.33
CA MET A 1 18.12 -11.17 -15.59
C MET A 1 17.01 -11.72 -16.50
N HIS A 2 15.96 -12.33 -15.91
CA HIS A 2 14.80 -12.83 -16.64
C HIS A 2 13.80 -11.68 -16.79
N LEU A 3 13.74 -11.11 -17.98
CA LEU A 3 12.62 -10.29 -18.41
C LEU A 3 11.60 -11.27 -18.99
N GLU A 4 10.62 -11.67 -18.19
CA GLU A 4 9.42 -12.32 -18.73
C GLU A 4 8.58 -11.22 -19.41
N PRO A 5 8.34 -11.30 -20.70
CA PRO A 5 7.42 -10.41 -21.37
C PRO A 5 5.99 -10.75 -20.93
N SER A 6 5.17 -9.71 -20.72
CA SER A 6 3.75 -9.82 -20.45
C SER A 6 3.06 -10.72 -21.49
N PRO A 7 2.23 -11.69 -21.10
CA PRO A 7 1.65 -12.69 -22.02
C PRO A 7 0.71 -12.12 -23.08
N ASP A 8 0.26 -10.87 -22.94
CA ASP A 8 -0.76 -10.29 -23.82
C ASP A 8 -0.23 -9.63 -25.11
N LYS A 9 1.08 -9.72 -25.40
CA LYS A 9 1.70 -9.21 -26.62
C LYS A 9 2.21 -10.27 -27.59
N PHE A 10 1.87 -11.53 -27.39
CA PHE A 10 2.20 -12.60 -28.32
C PHE A 10 1.07 -12.92 -29.31
N LEU A 11 0.52 -11.94 -29.97
CA LEU A 11 -0.22 -12.16 -31.20
C LEU A 11 0.76 -12.01 -32.37
N LEU A 12 1.17 -13.19 -32.80
CA LEU A 12 2.02 -13.59 -33.91
C LEU A 12 1.61 -12.95 -35.22
N HIS A 13 2.29 -11.90 -35.66
CA HIS A 13 2.60 -11.70 -37.08
C HIS A 13 3.87 -10.85 -37.19
N ASN A 14 4.95 -11.40 -37.72
CA ASN A 14 6.26 -10.77 -37.97
C ASN A 14 7.09 -10.51 -36.69
N CYS A 15 7.35 -11.53 -35.86
CA CYS A 15 8.23 -11.37 -34.70
C CYS A 15 9.70 -11.17 -35.10
N ARG A 16 10.06 -9.94 -35.38
CA ARG A 16 11.45 -9.46 -35.35
C ARG A 16 11.63 -8.65 -34.08
N TYR A 17 12.47 -9.11 -33.19
CA TYR A 17 12.73 -8.42 -31.92
C TYR A 17 14.17 -7.97 -31.87
N THR A 18 14.41 -6.66 -31.74
CA THR A 18 15.77 -6.11 -31.64
C THR A 18 15.86 -5.24 -30.41
N VAL A 19 16.76 -5.60 -29.50
CA VAL A 19 17.11 -4.81 -28.31
C VAL A 19 18.52 -4.28 -28.47
N LYS A 20 18.74 -3.01 -28.18
CA LYS A 20 20.03 -2.34 -28.19
C LYS A 20 20.28 -1.71 -26.83
N CYS A 21 21.56 -1.56 -26.46
CA CYS A 21 21.92 -0.72 -25.33
C CYS A 21 21.46 0.71 -25.58
N SER A 22 20.99 1.38 -24.54
CA SER A 22 20.56 2.78 -24.63
C SER A 22 21.72 3.78 -24.61
N SER A 23 22.96 3.32 -24.37
CA SER A 23 24.17 4.13 -24.50
C SER A 23 24.57 4.23 -25.96
N GLU A 24 24.73 5.46 -26.48
CA GLU A 24 25.02 5.71 -27.91
C GLU A 24 26.25 4.98 -28.42
N ASN A 25 27.26 4.80 -27.59
CA ASN A 25 28.52 4.16 -27.96
C ASN A 25 28.63 2.68 -27.60
N CYS A 26 27.54 2.08 -27.06
CA CYS A 26 27.56 0.68 -26.64
C CYS A 26 27.12 -0.26 -27.76
N LYS A 27 27.98 -1.21 -28.11
CA LYS A 27 27.75 -2.19 -29.19
C LYS A 27 26.84 -3.35 -28.76
N TRP A 28 26.40 -3.40 -27.50
CA TRP A 28 25.50 -4.47 -27.04
C TRP A 28 24.18 -4.45 -27.82
N ARG A 29 23.85 -5.61 -28.41
CA ARG A 29 22.64 -5.78 -29.23
C ARG A 29 22.21 -7.22 -29.23
N LEU A 30 20.92 -7.45 -29.11
CA LEU A 30 20.26 -8.74 -29.31
C LEU A 30 19.26 -8.62 -30.45
N HIS A 31 19.27 -9.59 -31.36
CA HIS A 31 18.28 -9.69 -32.42
C HIS A 31 17.72 -11.11 -32.43
N ALA A 32 16.40 -11.24 -32.27
CA ALA A 32 15.67 -12.49 -32.36
C ALA A 32 14.64 -12.41 -33.50
N SER A 33 14.42 -13.50 -34.20
CA SER A 33 13.37 -13.63 -35.21
C SER A 33 12.82 -15.03 -35.24
N ILE A 34 11.67 -15.19 -35.89
CA ILE A 34 11.04 -16.49 -36.12
C ILE A 34 11.97 -17.39 -36.95
N ILE A 35 11.99 -18.67 -36.62
CA ILE A 35 12.64 -19.72 -37.39
C ILE A 35 11.68 -20.12 -38.52
N GLU A 36 12.20 -20.23 -39.74
CA GLU A 36 11.42 -20.71 -40.88
C GLU A 36 10.82 -22.09 -40.60
N GLY A 37 9.49 -22.21 -40.73
CA GLY A 37 8.76 -23.44 -40.56
C GLY A 37 8.04 -23.64 -39.23
N GLY A 38 8.03 -22.65 -38.29
CA GLY A 38 7.33 -22.80 -37.01
C GLY A 38 7.10 -21.50 -36.23
N PRO A 39 6.32 -21.55 -35.14
CA PRO A 39 6.05 -20.40 -34.28
C PRO A 39 7.22 -20.07 -33.35
N GLN A 40 8.34 -20.76 -33.43
CA GLN A 40 9.46 -20.60 -32.49
C GLN A 40 10.34 -19.41 -32.89
N CYS A 41 10.74 -18.63 -31.89
CA CYS A 41 11.71 -17.52 -32.05
C CYS A 41 13.11 -17.97 -31.61
N ALA A 42 14.13 -17.62 -32.40
CA ALA A 42 15.52 -17.84 -32.03
C ALA A 42 16.31 -16.53 -32.02
N ILE A 43 17.31 -16.49 -31.17
CA ILE A 43 18.29 -15.41 -31.17
C ILE A 43 19.20 -15.61 -32.38
N LYS A 44 19.07 -14.76 -33.38
CA LYS A 44 19.87 -14.82 -34.62
C LYS A 44 21.21 -14.07 -34.46
N LYS A 45 21.28 -13.06 -33.60
CA LYS A 45 22.47 -12.26 -33.38
C LYS A 45 22.55 -11.72 -31.97
N LEU A 46 23.65 -12.00 -31.30
CA LEU A 46 23.89 -11.50 -29.94
C LEU A 46 25.31 -10.90 -29.87
N ASN A 47 25.39 -9.62 -29.57
CA ASN A 47 26.60 -9.00 -29.06
C ASN A 47 26.39 -8.78 -27.56
N GLY A 48 26.85 -9.75 -26.75
CA GLY A 48 26.48 -9.86 -25.32
C GLY A 48 27.31 -9.00 -24.37
N ILE A 49 28.38 -8.35 -24.86
CA ILE A 49 29.30 -7.59 -24.01
C ILE A 49 28.96 -6.10 -24.08
N HIS A 50 28.64 -5.50 -22.94
CA HIS A 50 28.51 -4.06 -22.82
C HIS A 50 29.90 -3.41 -22.73
N CYS A 51 30.15 -2.39 -23.54
CA CYS A 51 31.34 -1.54 -23.46
C CYS A 51 31.07 -0.20 -22.77
N CYS A 52 29.88 -0.02 -22.18
CA CYS A 52 29.52 1.16 -21.40
C CYS A 52 29.58 0.81 -19.89
N ALA A 53 29.85 1.81 -19.05
CA ALA A 53 29.86 1.68 -17.60
C ALA A 53 28.46 1.45 -16.98
N GLY A 54 27.46 1.26 -17.85
CA GLY A 54 26.04 1.24 -17.46
C GLY A 54 25.51 2.67 -17.28
N ILE A 55 24.35 2.95 -17.84
CA ILE A 55 23.67 4.21 -17.53
C ILE A 55 22.83 3.96 -16.27
N VAL A 56 23.20 4.59 -15.17
CA VAL A 56 22.33 4.73 -14.01
C VAL A 56 21.18 5.64 -14.43
N ARG A 57 20.15 5.07 -15.04
CA ARG A 57 18.94 5.82 -15.33
C ARG A 57 18.18 6.02 -14.03
N THR A 58 18.08 7.26 -13.59
CA THR A 58 17.13 7.68 -12.58
C THR A 58 15.72 7.51 -13.18
N GLY A 59 15.10 6.37 -12.88
CA GLY A 59 13.76 6.02 -13.33
C GLY A 59 13.74 4.97 -14.46
N ASN A 60 13.21 3.82 -14.17
CA ASN A 60 12.91 2.80 -15.18
C ASN A 60 11.49 3.01 -15.70
N LYS A 61 11.33 3.28 -17.01
CA LYS A 61 10.01 3.48 -17.65
C LYS A 61 9.12 2.23 -17.56
N GLU A 62 9.73 1.04 -17.48
CA GLU A 62 9.03 -0.24 -17.35
C GLU A 62 8.60 -0.54 -15.90
N ALA A 63 9.15 0.17 -14.91
CA ALA A 63 8.76 0.02 -13.53
C ALA A 63 7.41 0.68 -13.29
N CYS A 64 6.37 -0.11 -13.13
CA CYS A 64 5.02 0.37 -12.83
C CYS A 64 4.60 0.07 -11.38
N THR A 65 3.67 0.87 -10.86
CA THR A 65 3.16 0.74 -9.50
C THR A 65 2.62 -0.65 -9.21
N ARG A 66 1.85 -1.24 -10.14
CA ARG A 66 1.25 -2.57 -9.99
C ARG A 66 2.29 -3.68 -9.92
N GLY A 67 3.30 -3.65 -10.79
CA GLY A 67 4.39 -4.63 -10.79
C GLY A 67 5.21 -4.59 -9.51
N LEU A 68 5.54 -3.39 -9.04
CA LEU A 68 6.25 -3.19 -7.78
C LEU A 68 5.40 -3.63 -6.58
N ALA A 69 4.12 -3.26 -6.52
CA ALA A 69 3.22 -3.66 -5.44
C ALA A 69 3.14 -5.19 -5.36
N LYS A 70 2.90 -5.88 -6.49
CA LYS A 70 2.83 -7.34 -6.54
C LYS A 70 4.12 -8.01 -6.03
N HIS A 71 5.28 -7.48 -6.43
CA HIS A 71 6.58 -8.02 -6.03
C HIS A 71 6.88 -7.81 -4.54
N THR A 72 6.30 -6.77 -3.92
CA THR A 72 6.63 -6.35 -2.56
C THR A 72 5.54 -6.65 -1.53
N ILE A 73 4.39 -7.20 -1.95
CA ILE A 73 3.26 -7.52 -1.05
C ILE A 73 3.70 -8.38 0.13
N ASP A 74 4.44 -9.47 -0.11
CA ASP A 74 4.85 -10.38 0.96
C ASP A 74 5.77 -9.68 1.96
N ARG A 75 6.66 -8.83 1.48
CA ARG A 75 7.53 -8.02 2.35
C ARG A 75 6.76 -7.01 3.19
N PHE A 76 5.70 -6.42 2.65
CA PHE A 76 4.83 -5.52 3.42
C PHE A 76 3.98 -6.27 4.44
N ARG A 77 3.64 -7.54 4.20
CA ARG A 77 3.00 -8.40 5.22
C ARG A 77 3.93 -8.66 6.39
N ASP A 78 5.18 -8.98 6.11
CA ASP A 78 6.19 -9.27 7.14
C ASP A 78 6.62 -8.00 7.89
N GLN A 79 6.67 -6.87 7.19
CA GLN A 79 7.12 -5.58 7.74
C GLN A 79 6.21 -4.43 7.32
N PRO A 80 5.05 -4.22 7.97
CA PRO A 80 4.10 -3.14 7.64
C PRO A 80 4.70 -1.73 7.75
N SER A 81 5.73 -1.55 8.59
CA SER A 81 6.45 -0.29 8.80
C SER A 81 7.47 0.04 7.71
N LEU A 82 7.64 -0.80 6.69
CA LEU A 82 8.61 -0.59 5.62
C LEU A 82 8.44 0.79 4.97
N LYS A 83 9.51 1.58 4.94
CA LYS A 83 9.49 2.95 4.38
C LYS A 83 9.75 2.91 2.87
N PRO A 84 9.21 3.87 2.09
CA PRO A 84 9.49 3.96 0.66
C PRO A 84 10.99 4.02 0.32
N LYS A 85 11.81 4.64 1.18
CA LYS A 85 13.27 4.69 1.01
C LYS A 85 13.92 3.30 1.10
N ASP A 86 13.42 2.44 1.97
CA ASP A 86 13.92 1.07 2.10
C ASP A 86 13.55 0.26 0.86
N LEU A 87 12.33 0.42 0.36
CA LEU A 87 11.89 -0.22 -0.87
C LEU A 87 12.76 0.19 -2.08
N ILE A 88 13.13 1.47 -2.21
CA ILE A 88 14.03 1.93 -3.27
C ILE A 88 15.38 1.22 -3.18
N ARG A 89 15.97 1.15 -1.98
CA ARG A 89 17.25 0.50 -1.74
C ARG A 89 17.19 -1.00 -2.06
N ASP A 90 16.13 -1.67 -1.65
CA ASP A 90 15.96 -3.10 -1.84
C ASP A 90 15.75 -3.46 -3.32
N ILE A 91 14.90 -2.72 -4.03
CA ILE A 91 14.71 -2.90 -5.48
C ILE A 91 16.02 -2.64 -6.23
N HIS A 92 16.78 -1.62 -5.82
CA HIS A 92 18.09 -1.36 -6.42
C HIS A 92 19.06 -2.54 -6.20
N ARG A 93 19.11 -3.08 -4.98
CA ARG A 93 19.97 -4.22 -4.64
C ARG A 93 19.57 -5.50 -5.36
N GLU A 94 18.26 -5.80 -5.44
CA GLU A 94 17.77 -7.07 -6.00
C GLU A 94 17.65 -7.05 -7.53
N LYS A 95 17.30 -5.93 -8.10
CA LYS A 95 16.99 -5.79 -9.54
C LYS A 95 17.93 -4.85 -10.29
N GLY A 96 18.84 -4.15 -9.60
CA GLY A 96 19.72 -3.15 -10.21
C GLY A 96 18.96 -1.93 -10.78
N VAL A 97 17.72 -1.70 -10.35
CA VAL A 97 16.83 -0.66 -10.88
C VAL A 97 16.63 0.42 -9.84
N THR A 98 16.84 1.67 -10.22
CA THR A 98 16.51 2.82 -9.36
C THR A 98 15.09 3.30 -9.69
N ILE A 99 14.24 3.41 -8.69
CA ILE A 99 12.87 3.91 -8.79
C ILE A 99 12.72 5.24 -8.06
N SER A 100 11.78 6.07 -8.50
CA SER A 100 11.51 7.34 -7.82
C SER A 100 10.78 7.12 -6.49
N TYR A 101 10.95 8.07 -5.55
CA TYR A 101 10.22 8.03 -4.27
C TYR A 101 8.71 7.97 -4.45
N GLY A 102 8.16 8.77 -5.39
CA GLY A 102 6.73 8.77 -5.68
C GLY A 102 6.21 7.43 -6.21
N LEU A 103 7.03 6.70 -6.99
CA LEU A 103 6.68 5.36 -7.46
C LEU A 103 6.73 4.34 -6.31
N ALA A 104 7.75 4.41 -5.46
CA ALA A 104 7.87 3.55 -4.28
C ALA A 104 6.71 3.79 -3.29
N TRP A 105 6.33 5.04 -3.08
CA TRP A 105 5.20 5.40 -2.23
C TRP A 105 3.87 4.84 -2.78
N ARG A 106 3.58 5.05 -4.07
CA ARG A 106 2.38 4.49 -4.70
C ARG A 106 2.35 2.96 -4.68
N ALA A 107 3.52 2.31 -4.85
CA ALA A 107 3.61 0.86 -4.75
C ALA A 107 3.30 0.36 -3.34
N LYS A 108 3.77 1.07 -2.29
CA LYS A 108 3.43 0.79 -0.90
C LYS A 108 1.92 0.92 -0.66
N GLU A 109 1.30 2.02 -1.09
CA GLU A 109 -0.15 2.22 -0.94
C GLU A 109 -0.96 1.14 -1.67
N ALA A 110 -0.56 0.78 -2.89
CA ALA A 110 -1.21 -0.30 -3.64
C ALA A 110 -1.04 -1.67 -2.96
N ALA A 111 0.13 -1.97 -2.39
CA ALA A 111 0.36 -3.19 -1.64
C ALA A 111 -0.45 -3.21 -0.34
N HIS A 112 -0.53 -2.09 0.37
CA HIS A 112 -1.35 -1.93 1.58
C HIS A 112 -2.84 -2.16 1.27
N SER A 113 -3.36 -1.55 0.21
CA SER A 113 -4.74 -1.78 -0.23
C SER A 113 -5.01 -3.24 -0.65
N ALA A 114 -4.02 -3.91 -1.25
CA ALA A 114 -4.14 -5.32 -1.63
C ALA A 114 -4.15 -6.27 -0.41
N ILE A 115 -3.47 -5.89 0.67
CA ILE A 115 -3.40 -6.69 1.90
C ILE A 115 -4.62 -6.46 2.79
N HIS A 116 -5.00 -5.20 3.01
CA HIS A 116 -6.01 -4.80 3.99
C HIS A 116 -7.38 -4.46 3.37
N GLY A 117 -7.49 -4.50 2.05
CA GLY A 117 -8.68 -4.06 1.32
C GLY A 117 -8.71 -2.55 1.06
N ASP A 118 -9.70 -2.12 0.30
CA ASP A 118 -9.90 -0.68 0.02
C ASP A 118 -10.47 0.03 1.26
N HIS A 119 -9.98 1.21 1.53
CA HIS A 119 -10.49 2.09 2.59
C HIS A 119 -12.01 2.31 2.48
N THR A 120 -12.54 2.41 1.28
CA THR A 120 -13.99 2.56 1.04
C THR A 120 -14.78 1.37 1.60
N GLU A 121 -14.29 0.15 1.38
CA GLU A 121 -14.92 -1.07 1.90
C GLU A 121 -14.79 -1.15 3.43
N ALA A 122 -13.68 -0.68 4.00
CA ALA A 122 -13.51 -0.62 5.45
C ALA A 122 -14.56 0.31 6.10
N TYR A 123 -14.80 1.49 5.52
CA TYR A 123 -15.83 2.42 6.01
C TYR A 123 -17.26 1.87 5.87
N LYS A 124 -17.55 1.06 4.84
CA LYS A 124 -18.84 0.36 4.71
C LYS A 124 -19.09 -0.66 5.80
N LYS A 125 -18.04 -1.28 6.32
CA LYS A 125 -18.13 -2.31 7.38
C LYS A 125 -18.29 -1.72 8.79
N LEU A 126 -18.10 -0.42 8.98
CA LEU A 126 -18.16 0.21 10.31
C LEU A 126 -19.52 0.05 10.99
N GLU A 127 -20.62 0.10 10.25
CA GLU A 127 -21.97 -0.09 10.82
C GLU A 127 -22.10 -1.49 11.41
N GLY A 128 -21.79 -2.53 10.62
CA GLY A 128 -21.82 -3.91 11.09
C GLY A 128 -20.82 -4.16 12.24
N TYR A 129 -19.69 -3.47 12.24
CA TYR A 129 -18.74 -3.53 13.36
C TYR A 129 -19.31 -2.93 14.65
N CYS A 130 -19.99 -1.77 14.56
CA CYS A 130 -20.66 -1.18 15.71
C CYS A 130 -21.81 -2.06 16.22
N GLU A 131 -22.60 -2.66 15.32
CA GLU A 131 -23.65 -3.62 15.69
C GLU A 131 -23.07 -4.83 16.43
N GLU A 132 -21.98 -5.38 15.97
CA GLU A 132 -21.32 -6.51 16.64
C GLU A 132 -20.74 -6.13 18.01
N ILE A 133 -20.20 -4.90 18.16
CA ILE A 133 -19.80 -4.38 19.47
C ILE A 133 -20.98 -4.35 20.43
N LEU A 134 -22.11 -3.78 20.02
CA LEU A 134 -23.31 -3.68 20.87
C LEU A 134 -23.84 -5.05 21.28
N LYS A 135 -23.77 -6.02 20.38
CA LYS A 135 -24.22 -7.38 20.61
C LYS A 135 -23.30 -8.16 21.57
N THR A 136 -21.98 -8.04 21.35
CA THR A 136 -20.97 -8.80 22.13
C THR A 136 -20.60 -8.11 23.44
N ASN A 137 -20.84 -6.80 23.56
CA ASN A 137 -20.56 -5.99 24.76
C ASN A 137 -21.82 -5.20 25.19
N PRO A 138 -22.84 -5.85 25.77
CA PRO A 138 -24.08 -5.19 26.14
C PRO A 138 -23.86 -3.99 27.08
N GLY A 139 -24.56 -2.90 26.81
CA GLY A 139 -24.40 -1.63 27.54
C GLY A 139 -23.30 -0.72 27.04
N SER A 140 -22.57 -1.10 25.98
CA SER A 140 -21.67 -0.22 25.25
C SER A 140 -22.44 0.78 24.39
N ILE A 141 -21.77 1.84 23.99
CA ILE A 141 -22.30 2.84 23.05
C ILE A 141 -21.42 2.79 21.80
N ALA A 142 -22.01 2.44 20.66
CA ALA A 142 -21.31 2.44 19.39
C ALA A 142 -22.26 2.85 18.27
N PHE A 143 -21.86 3.80 17.44
CA PHE A 143 -22.65 4.23 16.30
C PHE A 143 -21.79 4.83 15.20
N VAL A 144 -22.32 4.78 13.98
CA VAL A 144 -21.81 5.49 12.81
C VAL A 144 -22.87 6.48 12.36
N GLN A 145 -22.49 7.69 12.06
CA GLN A 145 -23.36 8.70 11.48
C GLN A 145 -22.90 9.01 10.05
N ARG A 146 -23.86 9.18 9.17
CA ARG A 146 -23.65 9.57 7.77
C ARG A 146 -24.29 10.94 7.50
N THR A 147 -23.80 11.62 6.49
CA THR A 147 -24.43 12.82 5.95
C THR A 147 -25.70 12.45 5.21
N SER A 148 -26.53 13.47 4.85
CA SER A 148 -27.71 13.30 3.99
C SER A 148 -27.38 12.65 2.64
N GLU A 149 -26.14 12.77 2.16
CA GLU A 149 -25.64 12.16 0.93
C GLU A 149 -25.13 10.72 1.13
N GLY A 150 -25.27 10.15 2.34
CA GLY A 150 -24.80 8.79 2.66
C GLY A 150 -23.29 8.66 2.89
N ARG A 151 -22.55 9.78 2.92
CA ARG A 151 -21.11 9.76 3.21
C ARG A 151 -20.86 9.60 4.72
N PHE A 152 -19.77 8.96 5.08
CA PHE A 152 -19.33 8.88 6.47
C PHE A 152 -19.15 10.28 7.06
N SER A 153 -19.72 10.53 8.23
CA SER A 153 -19.57 11.76 8.99
C SER A 153 -18.76 11.53 10.26
N ARG A 154 -19.23 10.63 11.12
CA ARG A 154 -18.53 10.30 12.38
C ARG A 154 -18.84 8.87 12.84
N CYS A 155 -17.94 8.35 13.64
CA CYS A 155 -18.11 7.10 14.38
C CYS A 155 -17.73 7.35 15.83
N PHE A 156 -18.47 6.77 16.77
CA PHE A 156 -18.18 6.85 18.21
C PHE A 156 -18.29 5.47 18.84
N ILE A 157 -17.35 5.14 19.73
CA ILE A 157 -17.35 3.86 20.44
C ILE A 157 -16.92 4.12 21.89
N ALA A 158 -17.73 3.62 22.84
CA ALA A 158 -17.42 3.56 24.26
C ALA A 158 -17.88 2.20 24.80
N PHE A 159 -16.96 1.40 25.30
CA PHE A 159 -17.27 0.09 25.84
C PHE A 159 -17.91 0.21 27.22
N ASN A 160 -18.90 -0.63 27.51
CA ASN A 160 -19.55 -0.69 28.84
C ASN A 160 -18.54 -0.89 29.98
N ALA A 161 -17.52 -1.72 29.79
CA ALA A 161 -16.46 -1.92 30.75
C ALA A 161 -15.73 -0.61 31.09
N SER A 162 -15.42 0.21 30.09
CA SER A 162 -14.81 1.52 30.28
C SER A 162 -15.74 2.49 30.99
N LEU A 163 -17.02 2.53 30.58
CA LEU A 163 -18.02 3.39 31.20
C LEU A 163 -18.21 3.06 32.69
N LYS A 164 -18.30 1.78 33.04
CA LYS A 164 -18.39 1.33 34.43
C LYS A 164 -17.10 1.53 35.21
N GLY A 165 -15.95 1.27 34.56
CA GLY A 165 -14.64 1.45 35.19
C GLY A 165 -14.33 2.89 35.54
N PHE A 166 -14.91 3.86 34.80
CA PHE A 166 -14.72 5.29 35.09
C PHE A 166 -15.14 5.68 36.52
N SER A 167 -16.12 4.99 37.12
CA SER A 167 -16.52 5.28 38.49
C SER A 167 -15.40 5.02 39.54
N TYR A 168 -14.35 4.30 39.13
CA TYR A 168 -13.17 4.03 39.99
C TYR A 168 -11.95 4.89 39.56
N CYS A 169 -12.13 5.73 38.59
CA CYS A 169 -11.10 6.68 38.12
C CYS A 169 -11.25 8.03 38.83
N ARG A 170 -10.25 8.88 38.69
CA ARG A 170 -10.36 10.29 39.07
C ARG A 170 -11.44 10.95 38.20
N PRO A 171 -12.26 11.87 38.77
CA PRO A 171 -13.37 12.51 38.03
C PRO A 171 -12.87 13.60 37.06
N VAL A 172 -11.89 13.26 36.26
CA VAL A 172 -11.28 14.11 35.21
C VAL A 172 -11.20 13.31 33.93
N VAL A 173 -11.64 13.91 32.83
CA VAL A 173 -11.55 13.35 31.49
C VAL A 173 -10.65 14.23 30.64
N GLY A 174 -9.55 13.67 30.16
CA GLY A 174 -8.70 14.26 29.13
C GLY A 174 -9.27 13.98 27.76
N LEU A 175 -9.34 14.98 26.90
CA LEU A 175 -9.70 14.85 25.50
C LEU A 175 -8.48 15.19 24.64
N ASP A 176 -8.15 14.31 23.71
CA ASP A 176 -7.05 14.50 22.77
C ASP A 176 -7.50 14.18 21.35
N GLY A 177 -6.88 14.80 20.37
CA GLY A 177 -7.22 14.62 18.98
C GLY A 177 -5.98 14.56 18.08
N THR A 178 -5.96 13.58 17.17
CA THR A 178 -4.90 13.46 16.18
C THR A 178 -5.46 13.37 14.76
N HIS A 179 -4.80 14.07 13.83
CA HIS A 179 -5.21 14.03 12.43
C HIS A 179 -4.84 12.71 11.76
N LEU A 180 -5.82 12.09 11.11
CA LEU A 180 -5.62 10.90 10.31
C LEU A 180 -4.87 11.26 9.01
N LYS A 181 -3.83 10.49 8.71
CA LYS A 181 -2.95 10.71 7.54
C LYS A 181 -3.29 9.77 6.37
N GLY A 182 -4.48 9.21 6.35
CA GLY A 182 -4.94 8.30 5.31
C GLY A 182 -5.50 9.02 4.07
N ARG A 183 -6.01 8.23 3.12
CA ARG A 183 -6.70 8.75 1.92
C ARG A 183 -7.93 9.61 2.26
N TYR A 184 -8.64 9.21 3.31
CA TYR A 184 -9.72 9.98 3.90
C TYR A 184 -9.17 10.70 5.12
N LEU A 185 -9.10 12.01 5.00
CA LEU A 185 -8.69 12.88 6.08
C LEU A 185 -9.77 12.86 7.17
N GLY A 186 -9.37 13.14 8.39
CA GLY A 186 -10.26 13.20 9.54
C GLY A 186 -9.48 13.36 10.81
N THR A 187 -10.19 13.34 11.93
CA THR A 187 -9.60 13.44 13.25
C THR A 187 -10.03 12.25 14.09
N LEU A 188 -9.07 11.54 14.66
CA LEU A 188 -9.30 10.56 15.72
C LEU A 188 -9.31 11.31 17.04
N LEU A 189 -10.41 11.27 17.75
CA LEU A 189 -10.58 11.82 19.09
C LEU A 189 -10.53 10.69 20.11
N SER A 190 -9.85 10.89 21.23
CA SER A 190 -9.81 9.98 22.35
C SER A 190 -10.23 10.67 23.63
N ALA A 191 -11.01 9.98 24.46
CA ALA A 191 -11.33 10.38 25.82
C ALA A 191 -10.65 9.40 26.76
N THR A 192 -9.86 9.93 27.70
CA THR A 192 -9.10 9.15 28.69
C THR A 192 -9.34 9.70 30.09
N ALA A 193 -9.39 8.81 31.08
CA ALA A 193 -9.38 9.15 32.49
C ALA A 193 -8.03 8.74 33.11
N ILE A 194 -7.86 9.03 34.37
CA ILE A 194 -6.72 8.60 35.18
C ILE A 194 -7.25 7.63 36.25
N ASP A 195 -6.70 6.43 36.29
CA ASP A 195 -7.06 5.42 37.29
C ASP A 195 -6.44 5.73 38.66
N GLY A 196 -6.69 4.86 39.64
CA GLY A 196 -6.17 5.01 40.98
C GLY A 196 -4.65 4.87 41.12
N ASN A 197 -3.99 4.34 40.11
CA ASN A 197 -2.54 4.12 40.05
C ASN A 197 -1.83 5.13 39.14
N ASP A 198 -2.48 6.24 38.79
CA ASP A 198 -2.00 7.26 37.86
C ASP A 198 -1.82 6.76 36.40
N GLY A 199 -2.43 5.63 36.06
CA GLY A 199 -2.45 5.07 34.72
C GLY A 199 -3.52 5.71 33.83
N LEU A 200 -3.25 5.80 32.52
CA LEU A 200 -4.25 6.25 31.55
C LEU A 200 -5.31 5.16 31.36
N PHE A 201 -6.56 5.53 31.56
CA PHE A 201 -7.72 4.65 31.40
C PHE A 201 -8.56 5.10 30.20
N PRO A 202 -8.61 4.32 29.09
CA PRO A 202 -9.34 4.71 27.89
C PRO A 202 -10.85 4.61 28.12
N LEU A 203 -11.59 5.69 27.89
CA LEU A 203 -13.04 5.77 28.03
C LEU A 203 -13.78 5.56 26.72
N ALA A 204 -13.41 6.33 25.72
CA ALA A 204 -14.07 6.35 24.43
C ALA A 204 -13.13 6.85 23.33
N PHE A 205 -13.50 6.55 22.11
CA PHE A 205 -12.86 7.15 20.93
C PHE A 205 -13.89 7.45 19.84
N ALA A 206 -13.58 8.44 19.03
CA ALA A 206 -14.39 8.85 17.91
C ALA A 206 -13.50 9.13 16.69
N VAL A 207 -14.06 8.91 15.52
CA VAL A 207 -13.48 9.38 14.25
C VAL A 207 -14.46 10.35 13.64
N VAL A 208 -13.97 11.54 13.29
CA VAL A 208 -14.76 12.57 12.63
C VAL A 208 -14.14 12.85 11.27
N ALA A 209 -14.96 12.90 10.22
CA ALA A 209 -14.50 13.27 8.88
C ALA A 209 -13.96 14.70 8.89
N ALA A 210 -12.99 14.99 8.01
CA ALA A 210 -12.61 16.37 7.72
C ALA A 210 -13.76 17.04 6.94
N GLU A 211 -14.10 18.24 7.30
CA GLU A 211 -15.01 19.10 6.54
C GLU A 211 -14.38 19.58 5.25
#